data_e88f2b5550bccd93168ec6708ce33b22
#
_entry.id   e88f2b5550bccd93168ec6708ce33b22
#
_cell.length_a   1.000
_cell.length_b   1.000
_cell.length_c   1.000
_cell.angle_alpha   90.00
_cell.angle_beta   90.00
_cell.angle_gamma   90.00
#
_symmetry.space_group_name_H-M   'P 1'
#
loop_
_entity.id
_entity.type
_entity.pdbx_description
1 polymer ?
#
loop_
_entity_poly.entity_id
_entity_poly.type
_entity_poly.pdbx_seq_one_letter_code
_entity_poly.pdbx_strand_id
1 'polypeptide(L)'
;MLYEKLEGQIYHPGKSSSLRLGKNKIANFGELHPILLKTIDVNFKVFGFEIYLENISQFQENKSSSKGGFANNPYQMVERDFAFLFPKDVKATEIIKKVKKIDKNIIQNVTIFDVYDGDKLPENKKSIAFRVLLQPQDKTFNDQEIEELSLIHI
;
A
#
# COMPACT_ATOMS: atom_id res chain seq x y z
N MET A 1 -4.72 5.16 3.34
CA MET A 1 -5.60 4.73 2.24
C MET A 1 -5.88 3.25 2.41
N LEU A 2 -7.10 2.81 2.26
CA LEU A 2 -7.49 1.41 2.42
C LEU A 2 -8.09 0.91 1.10
N TYR A 3 -7.73 -0.33 0.72
CA TYR A 3 -8.35 -1.02 -0.40
C TYR A 3 -9.32 -2.05 0.13
N GLU A 4 -10.53 -2.08 -0.41
CA GLU A 4 -11.57 -3.03 -0.10
C GLU A 4 -12.03 -3.76 -1.36
N LYS A 5 -12.47 -5.03 -1.20
CA LYS A 5 -13.08 -5.77 -2.28
C LYS A 5 -14.35 -5.05 -2.73
N LEU A 6 -14.47 -4.82 -4.03
CA LEU A 6 -15.66 -4.21 -4.61
C LEU A 6 -16.74 -5.26 -4.82
N GLU A 7 -17.94 -5.01 -4.31
CA GLU A 7 -19.13 -5.79 -4.61
C GLU A 7 -20.01 -4.99 -5.58
N GLY A 8 -20.31 -5.55 -6.74
CA GLY A 8 -21.15 -4.88 -7.72
C GLY A 8 -21.18 -5.58 -9.07
N GLN A 9 -22.15 -5.23 -9.92
CA GLN A 9 -22.37 -5.87 -11.23
C GLN A 9 -21.46 -5.35 -12.35
N ILE A 10 -20.83 -4.18 -12.17
CA ILE A 10 -20.03 -3.52 -13.22
C ILE A 10 -18.62 -4.11 -13.29
N TYR A 11 -18.01 -4.42 -12.16
CA TYR A 11 -16.65 -4.92 -12.07
C TYR A 11 -16.59 -6.41 -11.76
N HIS A 12 -15.51 -7.06 -12.19
CA HIS A 12 -15.24 -8.46 -11.90
C HIS A 12 -15.04 -8.66 -10.37
N PRO A 13 -15.77 -9.57 -9.70
CA PRO A 13 -15.77 -9.67 -8.23
C PRO A 13 -14.42 -10.06 -7.61
N GLY A 14 -13.54 -10.72 -8.38
CA GLY A 14 -12.20 -11.11 -7.91
C GLY A 14 -11.07 -10.24 -8.42
N LYS A 15 -11.34 -9.21 -9.27
CA LYS A 15 -10.32 -8.39 -9.93
C LYS A 15 -10.67 -6.91 -9.88
N SER A 16 -11.32 -6.48 -8.83
CA SER A 16 -11.70 -5.09 -8.60
C SER A 16 -11.53 -4.72 -7.15
N SER A 17 -11.41 -3.42 -6.90
CA SER A 17 -11.22 -2.88 -5.56
C SER A 17 -11.79 -1.47 -5.45
N SER A 18 -12.13 -1.08 -4.21
CA SER A 18 -12.48 0.30 -3.86
C SER A 18 -11.32 0.96 -3.12
N LEU A 19 -11.06 2.20 -3.45
CA LEU A 19 -10.16 3.07 -2.72
C LEU A 19 -10.95 3.88 -1.70
N ARG A 20 -10.54 3.81 -0.43
CA ARG A 20 -11.20 4.52 0.67
C ARG A 20 -10.23 5.40 1.46
N LEU A 21 -10.75 6.49 1.96
CA LEU A 21 -10.08 7.35 2.94
C LEU A 21 -10.99 7.47 4.18
N GLY A 22 -10.64 6.74 5.24
CA GLY A 22 -11.54 6.54 6.37
C GLY A 22 -12.81 5.81 5.96
N LYS A 23 -13.98 6.40 6.24
CA LYS A 23 -15.30 5.86 5.87
C LYS A 23 -15.70 6.20 4.42
N ASN A 24 -15.05 7.19 3.80
CA ASN A 24 -15.46 7.70 2.51
C ASN A 24 -14.81 6.92 1.36
N LYS A 25 -15.64 6.47 0.41
CA LYS A 25 -15.20 5.84 -0.82
C LYS A 25 -14.74 6.92 -1.79
N ILE A 26 -13.49 6.82 -2.27
CA ILE A 26 -12.87 7.80 -3.18
C ILE A 26 -12.93 7.34 -4.62
N ALA A 27 -12.71 6.04 -4.86
CA ALA A 27 -12.73 5.48 -6.20
C ALA A 27 -13.08 3.99 -6.18
N ASN A 28 -13.59 3.51 -7.32
CA ASN A 28 -13.63 2.09 -7.68
C ASN A 28 -12.74 1.88 -8.90
N PHE A 29 -12.15 0.71 -9.02
CA PHE A 29 -11.35 0.36 -10.19
C PHE A 29 -11.22 -1.17 -10.32
N GLY A 30 -10.94 -1.64 -11.52
CA GLY A 30 -10.71 -3.06 -11.79
C GLY A 30 -11.05 -3.49 -13.20
N GLU A 31 -11.03 -4.81 -13.42
CA GLU A 31 -11.50 -5.44 -14.66
C GLU A 31 -13.03 -5.35 -14.71
N LEU A 32 -13.59 -4.93 -15.84
CA LEU A 32 -15.05 -4.92 -16.02
C LEU A 32 -15.60 -6.35 -16.08
N HIS A 33 -16.85 -6.50 -15.63
CA HIS A 33 -17.47 -7.82 -15.55
C HIS A 33 -17.66 -8.43 -16.96
N PRO A 34 -17.27 -9.69 -17.20
CA PRO A 34 -17.38 -10.33 -18.53
C PRO A 34 -18.80 -10.33 -19.10
N ILE A 35 -19.82 -10.43 -18.24
CA ILE A 35 -21.22 -10.37 -18.68
C ILE A 35 -21.53 -8.98 -19.26
N LEU A 36 -21.08 -7.91 -18.62
CA LEU A 36 -21.25 -6.54 -19.12
C LEU A 36 -20.57 -6.38 -20.49
N LEU A 37 -19.34 -6.86 -20.64
CA LEU A 37 -18.60 -6.79 -21.90
C LEU A 37 -19.30 -7.54 -23.03
N LYS A 38 -19.88 -8.70 -22.75
CA LYS A 38 -20.68 -9.44 -23.71
C LYS A 38 -21.95 -8.69 -24.17
N THR A 39 -22.60 -7.97 -23.26
CA THR A 39 -23.82 -7.19 -23.60
C THR A 39 -23.53 -6.08 -24.60
N ILE A 40 -22.29 -5.54 -24.60
CA ILE A 40 -21.86 -4.48 -25.51
C ILE A 40 -20.92 -4.99 -26.62
N ASP A 41 -20.91 -6.31 -26.84
CA ASP A 41 -20.12 -6.99 -27.88
C ASP A 41 -18.61 -6.73 -27.83
N VAL A 42 -18.06 -6.63 -26.62
CA VAL A 42 -16.62 -6.47 -26.39
C VAL A 42 -16.01 -7.81 -26.00
N ASN A 43 -15.08 -8.34 -26.81
CA ASN A 43 -14.49 -9.66 -26.68
C ASN A 43 -13.07 -9.67 -26.09
N PHE A 44 -12.63 -8.57 -25.46
CA PHE A 44 -11.34 -8.43 -24.79
C PHE A 44 -11.51 -7.87 -23.39
N LYS A 45 -10.46 -8.00 -22.56
CA LYS A 45 -10.47 -7.47 -21.20
C LYS A 45 -10.42 -5.96 -21.20
N VAL A 46 -11.32 -5.32 -20.44
CA VAL A 46 -11.36 -3.88 -20.25
C VAL A 46 -11.18 -3.59 -18.77
N PHE A 47 -10.36 -2.62 -18.46
CA PHE A 47 -10.18 -2.08 -17.11
C PHE A 47 -10.79 -0.68 -17.04
N GLY A 48 -11.48 -0.42 -15.93
CA GLY A 48 -12.12 0.86 -15.70
C GLY A 48 -11.86 1.39 -14.30
N PHE A 49 -12.13 2.68 -14.12
CA PHE A 49 -12.14 3.32 -12.83
C PHE A 49 -13.22 4.40 -12.75
N GLU A 50 -13.70 4.65 -11.55
CA GLU A 50 -14.63 5.70 -11.18
C GLU A 50 -14.05 6.49 -10.03
N ILE A 51 -14.10 7.82 -10.07
CA ILE A 51 -13.64 8.69 -9.00
C ILE A 51 -14.80 9.53 -8.50
N TYR A 52 -15.04 9.52 -7.19
CA TYR A 52 -16.08 10.29 -6.51
C TYR A 52 -15.50 11.62 -6.04
N LEU A 53 -15.59 12.65 -6.89
CA LEU A 53 -14.98 13.95 -6.64
C LEU A 53 -15.58 14.65 -5.41
N GLU A 54 -16.87 14.50 -5.17
CA GLU A 54 -17.57 15.01 -4.00
C GLU A 54 -16.98 14.49 -2.68
N ASN A 55 -16.46 13.28 -2.68
CA ASN A 55 -15.83 12.68 -1.51
C ASN A 55 -14.37 13.13 -1.31
N ILE A 56 -13.76 13.74 -2.31
CA ILE A 56 -12.40 14.28 -2.25
C ILE A 56 -12.40 15.71 -1.70
N SER A 57 -13.36 16.55 -2.11
CA SER A 57 -13.44 17.95 -1.72
C SER A 57 -13.58 18.14 -0.22
N GLN A 58 -14.28 17.24 0.48
CA GLN A 58 -14.43 17.25 1.93
C GLN A 58 -13.11 17.15 2.71
N PHE A 59 -12.03 16.66 2.09
CA PHE A 59 -10.71 16.57 2.71
C PHE A 59 -9.84 17.80 2.52
N GLN A 60 -10.20 18.70 1.60
CA GLN A 60 -9.48 19.95 1.38
C GLN A 60 -9.88 21.03 2.39
N GLU A 61 -11.12 21.01 2.86
CA GLU A 61 -11.64 22.01 3.81
C GLU A 61 -10.99 21.91 5.20
N ASN A 62 -10.47 20.74 5.58
CA ASN A 62 -9.85 20.49 6.89
C ASN A 62 -8.31 20.66 6.91
N LYS A 63 -7.68 21.03 5.81
CA LYS A 63 -6.27 21.41 5.83
C LYS A 63 -6.16 22.86 6.24
N SER A 64 -5.90 23.10 7.54
CA SER A 64 -5.40 24.40 7.99
C SER A 64 -4.28 24.84 7.03
N SER A 65 -4.33 26.05 6.55
CA SER A 65 -3.40 26.63 5.57
C SER A 65 -1.96 26.80 6.08
N SER A 66 -1.69 26.45 7.32
CA SER A 66 -0.33 26.40 7.86
C SER A 66 0.33 25.07 7.45
N LYS A 67 1.00 25.06 6.31
CA LYS A 67 2.07 24.07 6.09
C LYS A 67 3.07 24.27 7.20
N GLY A 68 3.24 23.26 8.06
CA GLY A 68 4.33 23.26 9.04
C GLY A 68 5.62 23.62 8.31
N GLY A 69 6.46 24.45 8.92
CA GLY A 69 7.72 24.87 8.33
C GLY A 69 8.49 23.64 7.83
N PHE A 70 9.13 23.77 6.69
CA PHE A 70 9.95 22.70 6.13
C PHE A 70 11.10 22.43 7.11
N ALA A 71 10.94 21.42 7.96
CA ALA A 71 12.02 20.96 8.83
C ALA A 71 13.07 20.31 7.93
N ASN A 72 14.11 21.07 7.58
CA ASN A 72 15.21 20.55 6.79
C ASN A 72 15.99 19.58 7.69
N ASN A 73 15.76 18.28 7.52
CA ASN A 73 16.56 17.27 8.19
C ASN A 73 17.89 17.13 7.43
N PRO A 74 19.05 17.43 8.04
CA PRO A 74 20.35 17.42 7.36
C PRO A 74 20.85 16.00 7.07
N TYR A 75 20.23 14.97 7.64
CA TYR A 75 20.68 13.59 7.50
C TYR A 75 20.07 12.93 6.28
N GLN A 76 20.88 12.19 5.54
CA GLN A 76 20.45 11.49 4.35
C GLN A 76 19.50 10.35 4.68
N MET A 77 18.40 10.24 3.93
CA MET A 77 17.49 9.10 4.02
C MET A 77 18.18 7.82 3.52
N VAL A 78 17.84 6.71 4.16
CA VAL A 78 18.36 5.38 3.82
C VAL A 78 17.21 4.48 3.39
N GLU A 79 17.37 3.82 2.24
CA GLU A 79 16.46 2.79 1.77
C GLU A 79 16.98 1.41 2.12
N ARG A 80 16.10 0.53 2.60
CA ARG A 80 16.39 -0.89 2.85
C ARG A 80 15.29 -1.77 2.31
N ASP A 81 15.69 -2.82 1.62
CA ASP A 81 14.81 -3.83 1.05
C ASP A 81 14.82 -5.07 1.93
N PHE A 82 13.63 -5.58 2.21
CA PHE A 82 13.40 -6.78 3.01
C PHE A 82 12.51 -7.74 2.25
N ALA A 83 12.77 -9.04 2.40
CA ALA A 83 11.93 -10.09 1.85
C ALA A 83 11.67 -11.15 2.93
N PHE A 84 10.39 -11.37 3.26
CA PHE A 84 9.99 -12.32 4.29
C PHE A 84 8.89 -13.25 3.80
N LEU A 85 8.82 -14.42 4.45
CA LEU A 85 7.78 -15.41 4.22
C LEU A 85 6.59 -15.14 5.16
N PHE A 86 5.44 -14.89 4.58
CA PHE A 86 4.18 -14.67 5.29
C PHE A 86 3.17 -15.78 4.96
N PRO A 87 2.20 -16.06 5.85
CA PRO A 87 1.01 -16.82 5.50
C PRO A 87 0.26 -16.18 4.31
N LYS A 88 -0.36 -17.00 3.45
CA LYS A 88 -1.06 -16.51 2.24
C LYS A 88 -2.20 -15.54 2.52
N ASP A 89 -2.86 -15.68 3.66
CA ASP A 89 -4.00 -14.85 4.10
C ASP A 89 -3.60 -13.45 4.59
N VAL A 90 -2.31 -13.24 4.95
CA VAL A 90 -1.82 -11.94 5.43
C VAL A 90 -1.94 -10.88 4.32
N LYS A 91 -2.62 -9.79 4.62
CA LYS A 91 -2.78 -8.68 3.69
C LYS A 91 -1.56 -7.77 3.67
N ALA A 92 -1.14 -7.35 2.48
CA ALA A 92 -0.05 -6.38 2.30
C ALA A 92 -0.23 -5.10 3.14
N THR A 93 -1.46 -4.61 3.26
CA THR A 93 -1.81 -3.43 4.07
C THR A 93 -1.57 -3.62 5.56
N GLU A 94 -1.65 -4.84 6.07
CA GLU A 94 -1.37 -5.15 7.48
C GLU A 94 0.13 -5.08 7.77
N ILE A 95 0.95 -5.60 6.86
CA ILE A 95 2.40 -5.51 6.94
C ILE A 95 2.84 -4.05 6.97
N ILE A 96 2.37 -3.24 5.99
CA ILE A 96 2.69 -1.81 5.94
C ILE A 96 2.32 -1.10 7.25
N LYS A 97 1.13 -1.40 7.80
CA LYS A 97 0.68 -0.80 9.05
C LYS A 97 1.53 -1.22 10.24
N LYS A 98 1.92 -2.50 10.33
CA LYS A 98 2.76 -3.01 11.41
C LYS A 98 4.15 -2.39 11.34
N VAL A 99 4.81 -2.43 10.18
CA VAL A 99 6.14 -1.85 10.00
C VAL A 99 6.14 -0.36 10.34
N LYS A 100 5.19 0.44 9.83
CA LYS A 100 5.08 1.87 10.14
C LYS A 100 4.81 2.19 11.62
N LYS A 101 4.34 1.22 12.41
CA LYS A 101 4.13 1.40 13.85
C LYS A 101 5.37 1.15 14.69
N ILE A 102 6.39 0.45 14.15
CA ILE A 102 7.61 0.11 14.88
C ILE A 102 8.31 1.40 15.35
N ASP A 103 8.57 2.30 14.42
CA ASP A 103 9.08 3.64 14.75
C ASP A 103 8.54 4.67 13.76
N LYS A 104 7.63 5.50 14.23
CA LYS A 104 6.97 6.52 13.41
C LYS A 104 7.87 7.72 13.09
N ASN A 105 8.93 7.92 13.86
CA ASN A 105 9.84 9.05 13.69
C ASN A 105 10.90 8.71 12.63
N ILE A 106 11.37 7.47 12.62
CA ILE A 106 12.42 6.98 11.74
C ILE A 106 11.83 6.46 10.43
N ILE A 107 10.76 5.67 10.48
CA ILE A 107 10.16 5.05 9.28
C ILE A 107 9.23 6.02 8.56
N GLN A 108 9.71 6.60 7.47
CA GLN A 108 8.96 7.55 6.66
C GLN A 108 8.00 6.87 5.70
N ASN A 109 8.45 5.80 5.04
CA ASN A 109 7.62 5.09 4.09
C ASN A 109 7.92 3.60 4.06
N VAL A 110 6.89 2.81 3.68
CA VAL A 110 6.99 1.37 3.42
C VAL A 110 6.25 1.08 2.14
N THR A 111 6.95 0.50 1.16
CA THR A 111 6.40 0.19 -0.17
C THR A 111 6.64 -1.27 -0.49
N ILE A 112 5.58 -2.03 -0.75
CA ILE A 112 5.70 -3.40 -1.27
C ILE A 112 5.97 -3.29 -2.76
N PHE A 113 7.00 -3.97 -3.24
CA PHE A 113 7.38 -3.96 -4.65
C PHE A 113 7.33 -5.34 -5.29
N ASP A 114 7.30 -6.43 -4.50
CA ASP A 114 7.15 -7.77 -5.04
C ASP A 114 6.35 -8.68 -4.10
N VAL A 115 5.55 -9.58 -4.70
CA VAL A 115 4.81 -10.64 -4.00
C VAL A 115 4.93 -11.90 -4.83
N TYR A 116 5.69 -12.87 -4.33
CA TYR A 116 5.86 -14.16 -4.97
C TYR A 116 5.06 -15.24 -4.22
N ASP A 117 4.20 -15.94 -4.98
CA ASP A 117 3.37 -17.05 -4.52
C ASP A 117 3.54 -18.24 -5.48
N GLY A 118 4.75 -18.78 -5.56
CA GLY A 118 5.08 -19.88 -6.46
C GLY A 118 5.39 -21.18 -5.74
N ASP A 119 5.50 -22.26 -6.52
CA ASP A 119 5.65 -23.65 -6.05
C ASP A 119 6.96 -23.93 -5.30
N LYS A 120 7.91 -23.00 -5.31
CA LYS A 120 9.20 -23.13 -4.60
C LYS A 120 9.12 -22.72 -3.12
N LEU A 121 7.98 -22.23 -2.68
CA LEU A 121 7.76 -21.80 -1.30
C LEU A 121 7.13 -22.92 -0.46
N PRO A 122 7.31 -22.89 0.87
CA PRO A 122 6.58 -23.77 1.77
C PRO A 122 5.07 -23.63 1.59
N GLU A 123 4.32 -24.72 1.81
CA GLU A 123 2.87 -24.71 1.72
C GLU A 123 2.25 -23.59 2.56
N ASN A 124 1.21 -22.99 2.01
CA ASN A 124 0.47 -21.86 2.63
C ASN A 124 1.32 -20.62 2.94
N LYS A 125 2.47 -20.45 2.29
CA LYS A 125 3.28 -19.24 2.42
C LYS A 125 3.45 -18.52 1.10
N LYS A 126 3.64 -17.19 1.20
CA LYS A 126 4.05 -16.29 0.10
C LYS A 126 5.23 -15.45 0.56
N SER A 127 6.12 -15.11 -0.36
CA SER A 127 7.19 -14.15 -0.12
C SER A 127 6.68 -12.74 -0.46
N ILE A 128 6.91 -11.80 0.45
CA ILE A 128 6.60 -10.40 0.21
C ILE A 128 7.88 -9.60 0.38
N ALA A 129 8.25 -8.88 -0.68
CA ALA A 129 9.38 -7.96 -0.67
C ALA A 129 8.88 -6.52 -0.54
N PHE A 130 9.47 -5.80 0.40
CA PHE A 130 9.11 -4.42 0.66
C PHE A 130 10.33 -3.56 0.97
N ARG A 131 10.24 -2.30 0.58
CA ARG A 131 11.23 -1.26 0.81
C ARG A 131 10.79 -0.39 1.97
N VAL A 132 11.70 -0.11 2.88
CA VAL A 132 11.53 0.82 3.98
C VAL A 132 12.41 2.03 3.76
N LEU A 133 11.82 3.22 3.79
CA LEU A 133 12.52 4.49 3.76
C LEU A 133 12.69 4.99 5.18
N LEU A 134 13.95 5.11 5.60
CA LEU A 134 14.35 5.51 6.95
C LEU A 134 14.92 6.93 6.94
N GLN A 135 14.47 7.78 7.86
CA GLN A 135 14.99 9.13 8.07
C GLN A 135 15.66 9.18 9.44
N PRO A 136 17.00 9.28 9.49
CA PRO A 136 17.69 9.51 10.77
C PRO A 136 17.26 10.83 11.41
N GLN A 137 17.20 10.89 12.74
CA GLN A 137 16.79 12.10 13.46
C GLN A 137 17.99 12.88 14.01
N ASP A 138 18.93 12.18 14.64
CA ASP A 138 20.02 12.81 15.41
C ASP A 138 21.40 12.60 14.78
N LYS A 139 21.60 11.54 14.00
CA LYS A 139 22.87 11.19 13.35
C LYS A 139 22.61 10.29 12.14
N THR A 140 23.54 10.23 11.20
CA THR A 140 23.51 9.26 10.10
C THR A 140 23.59 7.83 10.65
N PHE A 141 22.76 6.92 10.14
CA PHE A 141 22.80 5.50 10.51
C PHE A 141 24.14 4.89 10.11
N ASN A 142 24.70 4.09 11.00
CA ASN A 142 25.77 3.15 10.67
C ASN A 142 25.18 1.77 10.25
N ASP A 143 25.99 0.92 9.64
CA ASP A 143 25.53 -0.39 9.15
C ASP A 143 24.99 -1.28 10.26
N GLN A 144 25.56 -1.22 11.47
CA GLN A 144 25.08 -2.00 12.62
C GLN A 144 23.70 -1.57 13.11
N GLU A 145 23.45 -0.26 13.18
CA GLU A 145 22.13 0.27 13.56
C GLU A 145 21.06 -0.10 12.53
N ILE A 146 21.43 -0.18 11.25
CA ILE A 146 20.53 -0.62 10.18
C ILE A 146 20.22 -2.10 10.29
N GLU A 147 21.23 -2.93 10.61
CA GLU A 147 21.04 -4.36 10.85
C GLU A 147 20.16 -4.62 12.08
N GLU A 148 20.35 -3.89 13.17
CA GLU A 148 19.48 -3.98 14.36
C GLU A 148 18.03 -3.64 14.03
N LEU A 149 17.79 -2.62 13.22
CA LEU A 149 16.43 -2.28 12.74
C LEU A 149 15.84 -3.40 11.86
N SER A 150 16.68 -4.19 11.16
CA SER A 150 16.24 -5.32 10.35
C SER A 150 15.88 -6.56 11.19
N LEU A 151 16.45 -6.69 12.38
CA LEU A 151 16.18 -7.77 13.33
C LEU A 151 14.93 -7.56 14.18
N ILE A 152 14.28 -6.40 14.08
CA ILE A 152 12.99 -6.17 14.73
C ILE A 152 11.98 -7.13 14.13
N HIS A 153 11.59 -8.13 14.90
CA HIS A 153 10.68 -9.21 14.52
C HIS A 153 9.37 -8.67 13.94
N ILE A 154 9.18 -8.89 12.65
CA ILE A 154 7.92 -8.66 11.93
C ILE A 154 7.04 -9.90 12.02
#